data_f952a33b6262a85a64a742af1d7f5104
#
_entry.id   f952a33b6262a85a64a742af1d7f5104
#
_cell.length_a   1.000
_cell.length_b   1.000
_cell.length_c   1.000
_cell.angle_alpha   90.00
_cell.angle_beta   90.00
_cell.angle_gamma   90.00
#
_symmetry.space_group_name_H-M   'P 1'
#
loop_
_entity.id
_entity.type
_entity.pdbx_description
1 polymer ?
#
loop_
_entity_poly.entity_id
_entity_poly.type
_entity_poly.pdbx_seq_one_letter_code
_entity_poly.pdbx_strand_id
1 'polypeptide(L)'
;DHPNDQWQADHTELDITIIGPDGRRDRPWLTTVMDDHSRAICGYTVFTGAPSALQTALALRQAIWRKSDPRWAMCGIPDILYVDHGSDFTSHHLERTAVELHIRLIHSTVARPQGRGKIERFFGTINTELLPTLPGHLAPGNRTTSPTLDLSALDQAIGGFVATHNDRLHRELGTPPRDARVAAAWPPRLP
;
A
#
# COMPACT_ATOMS: atom_id res chain seq x y z
N ASP A 1 13.15 -16.20 -0.83
CA ASP A 1 11.73 -16.24 -1.25
C ASP A 1 10.82 -16.74 -0.12
N HIS A 2 10.69 -15.94 0.94
CA HIS A 2 9.81 -16.16 2.08
C HIS A 2 9.09 -14.85 2.44
N PRO A 3 8.04 -14.88 3.27
CA PRO A 3 7.41 -13.66 3.76
C PRO A 3 8.43 -12.75 4.46
N ASN A 4 8.33 -11.45 4.20
CA ASN A 4 9.27 -10.43 4.67
C ASN A 4 10.69 -10.49 4.07
N ASP A 5 10.96 -11.35 3.10
CA ASP A 5 12.22 -11.29 2.33
C ASP A 5 12.30 -9.95 1.59
N GLN A 6 11.28 -9.62 0.83
CA GLN A 6 11.20 -8.36 0.10
C GLN A 6 9.80 -7.73 0.19
N TRP A 7 9.76 -6.47 0.54
CA TRP A 7 8.56 -5.63 0.41
C TRP A 7 8.73 -4.61 -0.69
N GLN A 8 7.61 -4.25 -1.30
CA GLN A 8 7.52 -3.15 -2.27
C GLN A 8 6.68 -2.03 -1.67
N ALA A 9 7.12 -0.79 -1.86
CA ALA A 9 6.33 0.40 -1.51
C ALA A 9 6.22 1.32 -2.72
N ASP A 10 5.02 1.85 -2.94
CA ASP A 10 4.74 2.79 -4.02
C ASP A 10 3.55 3.69 -3.68
N HIS A 11 3.43 4.79 -4.42
CA HIS A 11 2.35 5.77 -4.32
C HIS A 11 1.48 5.74 -5.57
N THR A 12 0.20 6.04 -5.39
CA THR A 12 -0.71 6.32 -6.51
C THR A 12 -1.67 7.44 -6.14
N GLU A 13 -1.94 8.32 -7.08
CA GLU A 13 -3.06 9.26 -6.97
C GLU A 13 -4.35 8.50 -7.28
N LEU A 14 -5.34 8.61 -6.39
CA LEU A 14 -6.59 7.86 -6.55
C LEU A 14 -7.57 8.60 -7.47
N ASP A 15 -8.28 7.84 -8.31
CA ASP A 15 -9.30 8.37 -9.22
C ASP A 15 -10.63 8.66 -8.49
N ILE A 16 -10.56 9.47 -7.45
CA ILE A 16 -11.69 9.88 -6.62
C ILE A 16 -11.46 11.29 -6.09
N THR A 17 -12.56 12.02 -5.88
CA THR A 17 -12.55 13.30 -5.17
C THR A 17 -13.21 13.14 -3.81
N ILE A 18 -12.60 13.70 -2.79
CA ILE A 18 -13.10 13.74 -1.41
C ILE A 18 -13.33 15.19 -0.95
N ILE A 19 -14.00 15.34 0.18
CA ILE A 19 -14.21 16.65 0.82
C ILE A 19 -13.19 16.79 1.96
N GLY A 20 -12.35 17.81 1.88
CA GLY A 20 -11.41 18.17 2.93
C GLY A 20 -12.07 18.84 4.14
N PRO A 21 -11.33 19.04 5.24
CA PRO A 21 -11.84 19.67 6.48
C PRO A 21 -12.35 21.11 6.25
N ASP A 22 -11.85 21.79 5.26
CA ASP A 22 -12.24 23.14 4.84
C ASP A 22 -13.44 23.17 3.89
N GLY A 23 -14.05 22.02 3.60
CA GLY A 23 -15.12 21.85 2.64
C GLY A 23 -14.68 21.87 1.17
N ARG A 24 -13.39 22.00 0.90
CA ARG A 24 -12.86 21.99 -0.46
C ARG A 24 -12.73 20.56 -0.98
N ARG A 25 -12.89 20.42 -2.28
CA ARG A 25 -12.65 19.15 -2.97
C ARG A 25 -11.16 18.92 -3.14
N ASP A 26 -10.73 17.69 -2.88
CA ASP A 26 -9.34 17.29 -3.02
C ASP A 26 -9.24 15.89 -3.60
N ARG A 27 -8.15 15.61 -4.27
CA ARG A 27 -7.85 14.30 -4.83
C ARG A 27 -6.79 13.61 -3.98
N PRO A 28 -7.14 12.48 -3.33
CA PRO A 28 -6.24 11.84 -2.39
C PRO A 28 -5.19 10.97 -3.07
N TRP A 29 -4.15 10.67 -2.31
CA TRP A 29 -3.10 9.73 -2.63
C TRP A 29 -3.14 8.51 -1.72
N LEU A 30 -2.60 7.41 -2.19
CA LEU A 30 -2.41 6.17 -1.45
C LEU A 30 -0.95 5.76 -1.52
N THR A 31 -0.35 5.47 -0.37
CA THR A 31 0.92 4.76 -0.24
C THR A 31 0.64 3.35 0.25
N THR A 32 1.21 2.35 -0.38
CA THR A 32 0.99 0.94 -0.05
C THR A 32 2.31 0.20 0.10
N VAL A 33 2.36 -0.70 1.07
CA VAL A 33 3.46 -1.65 1.29
C VAL A 33 2.93 -3.07 1.08
N MET A 34 3.52 -3.79 0.13
CA MET A 34 3.15 -5.14 -0.25
C MET A 34 4.30 -6.12 -0.03
N ASP A 35 4.01 -7.27 0.56
CA ASP A 35 4.95 -8.39 0.62
C ASP A 35 5.07 -9.07 -0.74
N ASP A 36 6.29 -9.16 -1.27
CA ASP A 36 6.51 -9.69 -2.62
C ASP A 36 6.22 -11.19 -2.73
N HIS A 37 6.47 -11.94 -1.68
CA HIS A 37 6.24 -13.38 -1.63
C HIS A 37 4.74 -13.72 -1.66
N SER A 38 4.00 -13.19 -0.70
CA SER A 38 2.58 -13.53 -0.50
C SER A 38 1.59 -12.62 -1.24
N ARG A 39 2.05 -11.49 -1.79
CA ARG A 39 1.19 -10.43 -2.35
C ARG A 39 0.29 -9.76 -1.30
N ALA A 40 0.48 -10.06 -0.03
CA ALA A 40 -0.29 -9.45 1.04
C ALA A 40 0.02 -7.97 1.19
N ILE A 41 -1.02 -7.17 1.41
CA ILE A 41 -0.86 -5.77 1.79
C ILE A 41 -0.53 -5.72 3.28
N CYS A 42 0.66 -5.25 3.59
CA CYS A 42 1.18 -5.16 4.95
C CYS A 42 0.84 -3.84 5.63
N GLY A 43 0.81 -2.76 4.86
CA GLY A 43 0.49 -1.43 5.35
C GLY A 43 0.08 -0.49 4.23
N TYR A 44 -0.64 0.57 4.59
CA TYR A 44 -1.04 1.64 3.66
C TYR A 44 -1.30 2.93 4.42
N THR A 45 -1.30 4.05 3.71
CA THR A 45 -1.79 5.33 4.21
C THR A 45 -2.48 6.09 3.09
N VAL A 46 -3.62 6.71 3.44
CA VAL A 46 -4.39 7.59 2.55
C VAL A 46 -4.20 9.02 3.03
N PHE A 47 -3.90 9.93 2.12
CA PHE A 47 -3.57 11.31 2.46
C PHE A 47 -3.89 12.27 1.30
N THR A 48 -3.91 13.54 1.61
CA THR A 48 -4.02 14.63 0.63
C THR A 48 -2.70 15.40 0.53
N GLY A 49 -2.49 16.08 -0.57
CA GLY A 49 -1.23 16.74 -0.87
C GLY A 49 -0.22 15.82 -1.53
N ALA A 50 0.93 16.37 -1.92
CA ALA A 50 1.97 15.59 -2.58
C ALA A 50 2.56 14.51 -1.67
N PRO A 51 2.92 13.33 -2.22
CA PRO A 51 3.61 12.30 -1.48
C PRO A 51 4.91 12.81 -0.86
N SER A 52 5.22 12.33 0.34
CA SER A 52 6.45 12.66 1.05
C SER A 52 6.97 11.47 1.85
N ALA A 53 8.18 11.59 2.38
CA ALA A 53 8.80 10.59 3.26
C ALA A 53 7.95 10.26 4.49
N LEU A 54 7.14 11.22 4.98
CA LEU A 54 6.25 11.01 6.12
C LEU A 54 5.23 9.91 5.83
N GLN A 55 4.54 9.96 4.68
CA GLN A 55 3.53 8.96 4.33
C GLN A 55 4.16 7.59 4.15
N THR A 56 5.34 7.50 3.54
CA THR A 56 6.09 6.25 3.44
C THR A 56 6.45 5.71 4.81
N ALA A 57 6.94 6.55 5.72
CA ALA A 57 7.28 6.16 7.08
C ALA A 57 6.05 5.66 7.87
N LEU A 58 4.89 6.31 7.72
CA LEU A 58 3.64 5.90 8.37
C LEU A 58 3.14 4.55 7.83
N ALA A 59 3.16 4.35 6.52
CA ALA A 59 2.78 3.08 5.90
C ALA A 59 3.73 1.95 6.31
N LEU A 60 5.04 2.22 6.35
CA LEU A 60 6.06 1.26 6.78
C LEU A 60 5.90 0.90 8.27
N ARG A 61 5.65 1.89 9.12
CA ARG A 61 5.38 1.66 10.54
C ARG A 61 4.17 0.74 10.72
N GLN A 62 3.06 1.03 10.04
CA GLN A 62 1.87 0.19 10.08
C GLN A 62 2.17 -1.24 9.59
N ALA A 63 2.98 -1.37 8.54
CA ALA A 63 3.36 -2.67 7.99
C ALA A 63 4.18 -3.52 8.97
N ILE A 64 5.14 -2.90 9.67
CA ILE A 64 6.06 -3.56 10.60
C ILE A 64 5.36 -4.00 11.88
N TRP A 65 4.53 -3.13 12.47
CA TRP A 65 3.90 -3.40 13.75
C TRP A 65 2.74 -4.39 13.65
N ARG A 66 2.49 -5.10 14.74
CA ARG A 66 1.30 -5.94 14.86
C ARG A 66 0.04 -5.06 14.85
N LYS A 67 -0.94 -5.46 14.06
CA LYS A 67 -2.25 -4.79 14.02
C LYS A 67 -3.13 -5.31 15.15
N SER A 68 -4.06 -4.48 15.59
CA SER A 68 -5.07 -4.89 16.56
C SER A 68 -6.09 -5.90 15.99
N ASP A 69 -6.33 -5.86 14.68
CA ASP A 69 -7.18 -6.83 14.00
C ASP A 69 -6.39 -8.12 13.73
N PRO A 70 -6.76 -9.25 14.37
CA PRO A 70 -6.06 -10.52 14.18
C PRO A 70 -6.18 -11.09 12.77
N ARG A 71 -7.17 -10.63 11.99
CA ARG A 71 -7.32 -11.02 10.58
C ARG A 71 -6.26 -10.37 9.70
N TRP A 72 -5.68 -9.28 10.15
CA TRP A 72 -4.57 -8.60 9.46
C TRP A 72 -3.24 -8.92 10.16
N ALA A 73 -2.81 -10.17 10.02
CA ALA A 73 -1.68 -10.71 10.76
C ALA A 73 -0.28 -10.34 10.20
N MET A 74 -0.23 -9.56 9.10
CA MET A 74 1.03 -9.16 8.48
C MET A 74 1.80 -8.21 9.41
N CYS A 75 3.01 -8.59 9.78
CA CYS A 75 3.90 -7.79 10.61
C CYS A 75 5.36 -8.24 10.42
N GLY A 76 6.27 -7.55 11.06
CA GLY A 76 7.69 -7.86 11.07
C GLY A 76 8.50 -6.90 10.19
N ILE A 77 9.81 -6.98 10.30
CA ILE A 77 10.77 -6.13 9.58
C ILE A 77 11.17 -6.89 8.31
N PRO A 78 11.07 -6.28 7.10
CA PRO A 78 11.54 -6.91 5.87
C PRO A 78 13.06 -6.91 5.80
N ASP A 79 13.63 -7.84 5.04
CA ASP A 79 15.06 -7.82 4.74
C ASP A 79 15.38 -6.79 3.66
N ILE A 80 14.48 -6.64 2.67
CA ILE A 80 14.60 -5.70 1.57
C ILE A 80 13.33 -4.85 1.48
N LEU A 81 13.50 -3.54 1.32
CA LEU A 81 12.45 -2.63 0.90
C LEU A 81 12.78 -2.09 -0.49
N TYR A 82 11.97 -2.45 -1.46
CA TYR A 82 12.09 -2.00 -2.84
C TYR A 82 11.15 -0.82 -3.09
N VAL A 83 11.70 0.32 -3.49
CA VAL A 83 10.98 1.58 -3.69
C VAL A 83 11.29 2.18 -5.06
N ASP A 84 10.46 3.11 -5.51
CA ASP A 84 10.76 3.87 -6.71
C ASP A 84 11.91 4.87 -6.48
N HIS A 85 12.53 5.30 -7.58
CA HIS A 85 13.57 6.31 -7.57
C HIS A 85 13.02 7.75 -7.50
N GLY A 86 11.77 7.92 -7.07
CA GLY A 86 11.16 9.23 -6.86
C GLY A 86 11.75 9.97 -5.65
N SER A 87 11.67 11.30 -5.65
CA SER A 87 12.18 12.16 -4.56
C SER A 87 11.64 11.79 -3.18
N ASP A 88 10.43 11.24 -3.15
CA ASP A 88 9.72 10.89 -1.91
C ASP A 88 10.32 9.69 -1.19
N PHE A 89 11.02 8.81 -1.93
CA PHE A 89 11.72 7.64 -1.39
C PHE A 89 13.23 7.84 -1.25
N THR A 90 13.77 8.97 -1.70
CA THR A 90 15.21 9.29 -1.61
C THR A 90 15.55 10.16 -0.39
N SER A 91 14.67 10.22 0.61
CA SER A 91 14.91 11.03 1.80
C SER A 91 15.96 10.38 2.71
N HIS A 92 16.86 11.21 3.24
CA HIS A 92 17.82 10.76 4.26
C HIS A 92 17.15 10.15 5.48
N HIS A 93 15.92 10.56 5.80
CA HIS A 93 15.16 10.00 6.91
C HIS A 93 14.79 8.53 6.65
N LEU A 94 14.31 8.21 5.46
CA LEU A 94 13.96 6.82 5.10
C LEU A 94 15.22 5.94 5.05
N GLU A 95 16.32 6.45 4.46
CA GLU A 95 17.59 5.76 4.41
C GLU A 95 18.13 5.44 5.82
N ARG A 96 18.08 6.41 6.71
CA ARG A 96 18.49 6.25 8.11
C ARG A 96 17.64 5.23 8.85
N THR A 97 16.32 5.31 8.71
CA THR A 97 15.38 4.36 9.29
C THR A 97 15.64 2.93 8.79
N ALA A 98 15.90 2.78 7.48
CA ALA A 98 16.24 1.49 6.90
C ALA A 98 17.54 0.91 7.52
N VAL A 99 18.57 1.73 7.68
CA VAL A 99 19.82 1.32 8.33
C VAL A 99 19.59 0.88 9.77
N GLU A 100 18.85 1.67 10.56
CA GLU A 100 18.55 1.37 11.97
C GLU A 100 17.76 0.07 12.14
N LEU A 101 16.87 -0.24 11.20
CA LEU A 101 16.07 -1.46 11.20
C LEU A 101 16.73 -2.64 10.46
N HIS A 102 17.95 -2.47 9.98
CA HIS A 102 18.68 -3.46 9.18
C HIS A 102 17.88 -3.91 7.94
N ILE A 103 17.25 -2.94 7.28
CA ILE A 103 16.54 -3.12 6.01
C ILE A 103 17.46 -2.67 4.88
N ARG A 104 17.66 -3.51 3.88
CA ARG A 104 18.32 -3.12 2.66
C ARG A 104 17.37 -2.35 1.76
N LEU A 105 17.57 -1.06 1.63
CA LEU A 105 16.77 -0.19 0.76
C LEU A 105 17.31 -0.29 -0.68
N ILE A 106 16.44 -0.65 -1.62
CA ILE A 106 16.75 -0.74 -3.04
C ILE A 106 15.85 0.20 -3.82
N HIS A 107 16.44 1.12 -4.55
CA HIS A 107 15.73 2.00 -5.48
C HIS A 107 15.64 1.35 -6.85
N SER A 108 14.43 1.30 -7.42
CA SER A 108 14.26 0.81 -8.79
C SER A 108 14.91 1.75 -9.77
N THR A 109 15.70 1.21 -10.67
CA THR A 109 16.16 1.94 -11.84
C THR A 109 15.08 1.89 -12.92
N VAL A 110 14.94 2.97 -13.69
CA VAL A 110 13.95 3.14 -14.78
C VAL A 110 13.95 1.98 -15.79
N ALA A 111 15.02 1.20 -15.84
CA ALA A 111 15.23 0.15 -16.85
C ALA A 111 14.82 -1.27 -16.43
N ARG A 112 14.28 -1.50 -15.23
CA ARG A 112 13.84 -2.84 -14.78
C ARG A 112 12.43 -2.83 -14.20
N PRO A 113 11.39 -2.87 -15.05
CA PRO A 113 9.99 -2.89 -14.58
C PRO A 113 9.55 -4.21 -13.93
N GLN A 114 10.38 -5.25 -13.96
CA GLN A 114 9.98 -6.62 -13.59
C GLN A 114 9.59 -6.84 -12.12
N GLY A 115 9.84 -5.89 -11.21
CA GLY A 115 9.45 -6.01 -9.81
C GLY A 115 8.16 -5.25 -9.43
N ARG A 116 7.73 -4.27 -10.25
CA ARG A 116 6.67 -3.30 -9.87
C ARG A 116 5.27 -3.71 -10.29
N GLY A 117 5.12 -4.60 -11.25
CA GLY A 117 3.82 -5.00 -11.80
C GLY A 117 2.84 -5.57 -10.78
N LYS A 118 3.32 -6.04 -9.64
CA LYS A 118 2.51 -6.60 -8.57
C LYS A 118 1.72 -5.51 -7.83
N ILE A 119 2.40 -4.49 -7.35
CA ILE A 119 1.77 -3.36 -6.65
C ILE A 119 0.96 -2.48 -7.61
N GLU A 120 1.42 -2.30 -8.84
CA GLU A 120 0.68 -1.60 -9.90
C GLU A 120 -0.65 -2.30 -10.21
N ARG A 121 -0.65 -3.63 -10.24
CA ARG A 121 -1.88 -4.43 -10.42
C ARG A 121 -2.86 -4.22 -9.25
N PHE A 122 -2.37 -4.14 -8.03
CA PHE A 122 -3.20 -3.82 -6.87
C PHE A 122 -3.83 -2.43 -7.00
N PHE A 123 -3.06 -1.43 -7.39
CA PHE A 123 -3.58 -0.09 -7.66
C PHE A 123 -4.64 -0.07 -8.77
N GLY A 124 -4.40 -0.81 -9.84
CA GLY A 124 -5.36 -1.00 -10.93
C GLY A 124 -6.68 -1.59 -10.42
N THR A 125 -6.61 -2.57 -9.53
CA THR A 125 -7.78 -3.23 -8.93
C THR A 125 -8.57 -2.25 -8.05
N ILE A 126 -7.90 -1.39 -7.27
CA ILE A 126 -8.57 -0.32 -6.53
C ILE A 126 -9.36 0.59 -7.48
N ASN A 127 -8.73 1.06 -8.54
CA ASN A 127 -9.36 1.98 -9.50
C ASN A 127 -10.53 1.34 -10.29
N THR A 128 -10.52 0.03 -10.48
CA THR A 128 -11.54 -0.67 -11.27
C THR A 128 -12.63 -1.33 -10.44
N GLU A 129 -12.32 -1.80 -9.23
CA GLU A 129 -13.27 -2.55 -8.39
C GLU A 129 -13.82 -1.73 -7.21
N LEU A 130 -13.01 -0.90 -6.55
CA LEU A 130 -13.42 -0.15 -5.37
C LEU A 130 -13.95 1.25 -5.70
N LEU A 131 -13.13 2.09 -6.32
CA LEU A 131 -13.46 3.50 -6.49
C LEU A 131 -14.75 3.74 -7.29
N PRO A 132 -15.10 2.94 -8.32
CA PRO A 132 -16.38 3.09 -9.02
C PRO A 132 -17.62 2.90 -8.13
N THR A 133 -17.50 2.24 -7.00
CA THR A 133 -18.59 2.03 -6.04
C THR A 133 -18.76 3.18 -5.04
N LEU A 134 -17.83 4.13 -5.02
CA LEU A 134 -17.78 5.22 -4.05
C LEU A 134 -18.24 6.55 -4.66
N PRO A 135 -18.90 7.41 -3.87
CA PRO A 135 -19.22 8.78 -4.32
C PRO A 135 -17.93 9.57 -4.54
N GLY A 136 -17.94 10.42 -5.55
CA GLY A 136 -16.78 11.24 -5.96
C GLY A 136 -15.83 10.55 -6.93
N HIS A 137 -16.12 9.32 -7.39
CA HIS A 137 -15.33 8.62 -8.38
C HIS A 137 -15.16 9.44 -9.67
N LEU A 138 -13.93 9.53 -10.17
CA LEU A 138 -13.55 10.19 -11.40
C LEU A 138 -13.59 9.19 -12.57
N ALA A 139 -14.76 9.00 -13.16
CA ALA A 139 -14.92 8.08 -14.30
C ALA A 139 -14.32 8.68 -15.59
N PRO A 140 -13.81 7.86 -16.52
CA PRO A 140 -13.47 8.30 -17.87
C PRO A 140 -14.67 8.98 -18.55
N GLY A 141 -14.44 10.12 -19.21
CA GLY A 141 -15.49 10.84 -19.92
C GLY A 141 -16.34 11.78 -19.08
N ASN A 142 -15.79 12.33 -17.99
CA ASN A 142 -16.40 13.36 -17.13
C ASN A 142 -17.71 12.98 -16.42
N ARG A 143 -18.03 11.72 -16.27
CA ARG A 143 -19.12 11.25 -15.39
C ARG A 143 -18.63 11.13 -13.96
N THR A 144 -18.51 12.24 -13.26
CA THR A 144 -18.18 12.25 -11.84
C THR A 144 -19.46 12.22 -11.01
N THR A 145 -19.50 11.35 -10.01
CA THR A 145 -20.50 11.44 -8.95
C THR A 145 -20.10 12.54 -7.96
N SER A 146 -21.07 13.15 -7.28
CA SER A 146 -20.77 14.18 -6.28
C SER A 146 -19.97 13.59 -5.12
N PRO A 147 -18.83 14.18 -4.72
CA PRO A 147 -18.07 13.72 -3.59
C PRO A 147 -18.81 13.97 -2.28
N THR A 148 -18.82 12.99 -1.39
CA THR A 148 -19.41 13.07 -0.05
C THR A 148 -18.52 12.50 1.02
N LEU A 149 -17.48 11.74 0.64
CA LEU A 149 -16.55 11.13 1.59
C LEU A 149 -15.51 12.15 2.03
N ASP A 150 -15.19 12.12 3.32
CA ASP A 150 -13.95 12.69 3.86
C ASP A 150 -12.80 11.66 3.81
N LEU A 151 -11.62 12.08 4.25
CA LEU A 151 -10.44 11.23 4.25
C LEU A 151 -10.62 10.00 5.16
N SER A 152 -11.26 10.15 6.32
CA SER A 152 -11.51 9.06 7.26
C SER A 152 -12.43 8.00 6.66
N ALA A 153 -13.52 8.40 5.99
CA ALA A 153 -14.43 7.47 5.33
C ALA A 153 -13.77 6.74 4.16
N LEU A 154 -12.92 7.42 3.39
CA LEU A 154 -12.14 6.79 2.33
C LEU A 154 -11.13 5.79 2.91
N ASP A 155 -10.43 6.15 3.99
CA ASP A 155 -9.50 5.26 4.68
C ASP A 155 -10.18 3.96 5.12
N GLN A 156 -11.39 4.04 5.69
CA GLN A 156 -12.19 2.86 6.06
C GLN A 156 -12.54 2.01 4.84
N ALA A 157 -12.92 2.60 3.72
CA ALA A 157 -13.23 1.88 2.49
C ALA A 157 -11.99 1.17 1.93
N ILE A 158 -10.83 1.82 1.92
CA ILE A 158 -9.55 1.22 1.53
C ILE A 158 -9.18 0.08 2.47
N GLY A 159 -9.35 0.25 3.78
CA GLY A 159 -9.10 -0.81 4.78
C GLY A 159 -9.94 -2.06 4.55
N GLY A 160 -11.21 -1.91 4.25
CA GLY A 160 -12.10 -3.01 3.88
C GLY A 160 -11.66 -3.70 2.58
N PHE A 161 -11.21 -2.94 1.61
CA PHE A 161 -10.68 -3.47 0.35
C PHE A 161 -9.37 -4.24 0.55
N VAL A 162 -8.47 -3.74 1.39
CA VAL A 162 -7.22 -4.43 1.76
C VAL A 162 -7.52 -5.77 2.42
N ALA A 163 -8.46 -5.82 3.36
CA ALA A 163 -8.89 -7.06 4.00
C ALA A 163 -9.43 -8.07 2.96
N THR A 164 -10.27 -7.61 2.05
CA THR A 164 -10.79 -8.43 0.94
C THR A 164 -9.67 -8.95 0.04
N HIS A 165 -8.71 -8.10 -0.33
CA HIS A 165 -7.55 -8.49 -1.14
C HIS A 165 -6.74 -9.59 -0.46
N ASN A 166 -6.44 -9.44 0.82
CA ASN A 166 -5.64 -10.40 1.57
C ASN A 166 -6.33 -11.76 1.76
N ASP A 167 -7.66 -11.77 1.75
CA ASP A 167 -8.49 -12.98 1.93
C ASP A 167 -8.97 -13.61 0.61
N ARG A 168 -8.81 -12.92 -0.51
CA ARG A 168 -9.28 -13.38 -1.83
C ARG A 168 -8.26 -14.32 -2.48
N LEU A 169 -8.76 -15.37 -3.13
CA LEU A 169 -7.93 -16.26 -3.94
C LEU A 169 -7.12 -15.48 -4.98
N HIS A 170 -5.81 -15.58 -4.90
CA HIS A 170 -4.89 -14.95 -5.85
C HIS A 170 -4.53 -15.95 -6.95
N ARG A 171 -4.76 -15.59 -8.22
CA ARG A 171 -4.62 -16.51 -9.36
C ARG A 171 -3.22 -17.10 -9.49
N GLU A 172 -2.18 -16.28 -9.33
CA GLU A 172 -0.78 -16.71 -9.47
C GLU A 172 -0.31 -17.57 -8.29
N LEU A 173 -0.87 -17.35 -7.09
CA LEU A 173 -0.51 -18.08 -5.87
C LEU A 173 -1.31 -19.38 -5.70
N GLY A 174 -2.51 -19.44 -6.29
CA GLY A 174 -3.46 -20.53 -6.06
C GLY A 174 -4.07 -20.54 -4.64
N THR A 175 -3.83 -19.50 -3.85
CA THR A 175 -4.28 -19.35 -2.46
C THR A 175 -4.45 -17.87 -2.14
N PRO A 176 -5.23 -17.49 -1.11
CA PRO A 176 -5.25 -16.11 -0.64
C PRO A 176 -3.87 -15.62 -0.13
N PRO A 177 -3.54 -14.34 -0.29
CA PRO A 177 -2.28 -13.78 0.21
C PRO A 177 -2.03 -14.05 1.69
N ARG A 178 -3.06 -13.95 2.53
CA ARG A 178 -2.98 -14.28 3.95
C ARG A 178 -2.53 -15.72 4.19
N ASP A 179 -3.12 -16.67 3.47
CA ASP A 179 -2.81 -18.09 3.62
C ASP A 179 -1.42 -18.43 3.07
N ALA A 180 -1.00 -17.82 1.97
CA ALA A 180 0.35 -17.96 1.44
C ALA A 180 1.41 -17.52 2.46
N ARG A 181 1.13 -16.45 3.23
CA ARG A 181 2.00 -15.96 4.28
C ARG A 181 2.07 -16.91 5.47
N VAL A 182 0.92 -17.42 5.91
CA VAL A 182 0.84 -18.35 7.04
C VAL A 182 1.48 -19.71 6.70
N ALA A 183 1.23 -20.22 5.49
CA ALA A 183 1.75 -21.50 5.04
C ALA A 183 3.28 -21.58 4.99
N ALA A 184 3.96 -20.44 4.79
CA ALA A 184 5.41 -20.37 4.80
C ALA A 184 6.02 -20.56 6.19
N ALA A 185 5.24 -20.45 7.28
CA ALA A 185 5.64 -20.60 8.68
C ALA A 185 6.93 -19.83 9.05
N TRP A 186 7.18 -18.71 8.39
CA TRP A 186 8.40 -17.92 8.58
C TRP A 186 8.24 -16.98 9.78
N PRO A 187 9.12 -17.05 10.80
CA PRO A 187 9.03 -16.17 11.95
C PRO A 187 9.40 -14.73 11.55
N PRO A 188 8.58 -13.73 11.89
CA PRO A 188 8.90 -12.35 11.57
C PRO A 188 10.01 -11.82 12.49
N ARG A 189 10.93 -11.03 11.95
CA ARG A 189 11.78 -10.16 12.76
C ARG A 189 10.88 -9.06 13.36
N LEU A 190 10.88 -8.92 14.67
CA LEU A 190 10.10 -7.88 15.35
C LEU A 190 10.99 -6.70 15.71
N PRO A 191 10.46 -5.46 15.77
CA PRO A 191 11.18 -4.27 16.23
C PRO A 191 11.51 -4.33 17.71
#